data_120e93893009a159189cde2a5d72bcd6
#
_entry.id   120e93893009a159189cde2a5d72bcd6
#
_cell.length_a   1.000
_cell.length_b   1.000
_cell.length_c   1.000
_cell.angle_alpha   90.00
_cell.angle_beta   90.00
_cell.angle_gamma   90.00
#
_symmetry.space_group_name_H-M   'P 1'
#
loop_
_entity.id
_entity.type
_entity.pdbx_description
1 polymer ?
#
loop_
_entity_poly.entity_id
_entity_poly.type
_entity_poly.pdbx_seq_one_letter_code
_entity_poly.pdbx_strand_id
1 'polypeptide(L)'
;MTDKEVGARITALRKSGKVKEALSLGRTEIKNYPSSWSVRGAFAWAIWESKIKNVPTERNEINNLVNVVNEIQTLTDFSLYGEISVYVSAAIGAASILEESGNFQQAIEILSGLDLTQLSITRSSMLQDGIKREIQSQKERWYLAMTKCLYRAEDHTTLETVCLAALDSGAFPSERDKIWIKYRLGLSHVDSNTESALEIFDEILKSKNDWWLHQQRAHCLRNLERHEEAFQELRIALGGVRPDNIQMAVKLMMDIFELTDDEKMKADLIQALRAIRLANGWKKIEEYEQLASELGCGDPKDFDFKNIIKQYGDVSLQKTLKRDKNRKAQALGKKLESQINAKVKTLIGDGKNSGFVRCSTGAEYYFSKSDNPALLWPPEIGQTLLGDVVESFDAKKNKKSARFINANKT
;
A
#
# COMPACT_ATOMS: atom_id res chain seq x y z
N MET A 1 43.27 -14.70 -9.02
CA MET A 1 41.97 -14.15 -9.48
C MET A 1 42.15 -12.65 -9.66
N THR A 2 41.71 -12.08 -10.75
CA THR A 2 41.73 -10.63 -10.94
C THR A 2 40.63 -9.98 -10.08
N ASP A 3 40.74 -8.70 -9.82
CA ASP A 3 39.74 -7.93 -9.05
C ASP A 3 38.34 -7.98 -9.70
N LYS A 4 38.29 -7.99 -11.06
CA LYS A 4 37.02 -8.13 -11.80
C LYS A 4 36.40 -9.52 -11.62
N GLU A 5 37.19 -10.59 -11.61
CA GLU A 5 36.69 -11.95 -11.34
C GLU A 5 36.18 -12.08 -9.93
N VAL A 6 36.85 -11.44 -8.93
CA VAL A 6 36.38 -11.40 -7.54
C VAL A 6 35.06 -10.67 -7.42
N GLY A 7 34.92 -9.48 -7.99
CA GLY A 7 33.67 -8.73 -8.00
C GLY A 7 32.52 -9.49 -8.66
N ALA A 8 32.79 -10.15 -9.79
CA ALA A 8 31.81 -11.03 -10.46
C ALA A 8 31.38 -12.21 -9.58
N ARG A 9 32.32 -12.84 -8.84
CA ARG A 9 32.02 -13.93 -7.92
C ARG A 9 31.16 -13.50 -6.74
N ILE A 10 31.47 -12.34 -6.12
CA ILE A 10 30.64 -11.76 -5.03
C ILE A 10 29.21 -11.52 -5.58
N THR A 11 29.08 -10.95 -6.76
CA THR A 11 27.81 -10.68 -7.41
C THR A 11 27.03 -11.98 -7.72
N ALA A 12 27.70 -13.02 -8.19
CA ALA A 12 27.09 -14.32 -8.48
C ALA A 12 26.56 -14.99 -7.21
N LEU A 13 27.34 -14.99 -6.13
CA LEU A 13 26.92 -15.51 -4.82
C LEU A 13 25.69 -14.76 -4.31
N ARG A 14 25.71 -13.43 -4.38
CA ARG A 14 24.57 -12.62 -3.98
C ARG A 14 23.31 -12.95 -4.80
N LYS A 15 23.40 -12.99 -6.13
CA LYS A 15 22.27 -13.28 -7.02
C LYS A 15 21.72 -14.70 -6.86
N SER A 16 22.53 -15.67 -6.43
CA SER A 16 22.11 -17.03 -6.13
C SER A 16 21.51 -17.20 -4.71
N GLY A 17 21.32 -16.10 -3.97
CA GLY A 17 20.76 -16.11 -2.61
C GLY A 17 21.79 -16.45 -1.51
N LYS A 18 23.06 -16.69 -1.87
CA LYS A 18 24.15 -17.00 -0.92
C LYS A 18 24.78 -15.70 -0.34
N VAL A 19 23.93 -14.84 0.22
CA VAL A 19 24.33 -13.50 0.67
C VAL A 19 25.38 -13.54 1.77
N LYS A 20 25.33 -14.51 2.71
CA LYS A 20 26.34 -14.67 3.76
C LYS A 20 27.72 -14.99 3.20
N GLU A 21 27.80 -15.86 2.18
CA GLU A 21 29.05 -16.20 1.50
C GLU A 21 29.59 -14.98 0.72
N ALA A 22 28.71 -14.22 0.04
CA ALA A 22 29.06 -12.99 -0.67
C ALA A 22 29.65 -11.94 0.29
N LEU A 23 29.07 -11.75 1.48
CA LEU A 23 29.59 -10.85 2.52
C LEU A 23 30.96 -11.28 3.04
N SER A 24 31.13 -12.57 3.36
CA SER A 24 32.40 -13.11 3.84
C SER A 24 33.50 -12.92 2.82
N LEU A 25 33.24 -13.26 1.54
CA LEU A 25 34.18 -13.05 0.47
C LEU A 25 34.49 -11.55 0.28
N GLY A 26 33.47 -10.68 0.27
CA GLY A 26 33.66 -9.24 0.14
C GLY A 26 34.54 -8.65 1.23
N ARG A 27 34.32 -9.03 2.50
CA ARG A 27 35.15 -8.59 3.65
C ARG A 27 36.61 -9.03 3.56
N THR A 28 36.86 -10.20 3.00
CA THR A 28 38.22 -10.69 2.79
C THR A 28 38.90 -9.96 1.65
N GLU A 29 38.20 -9.87 0.52
CA GLU A 29 38.80 -9.40 -0.71
C GLU A 29 38.93 -7.88 -0.79
N ILE A 30 38.15 -7.11 -0.04
CA ILE A 30 38.31 -5.66 0.06
C ILE A 30 39.68 -5.26 0.61
N LYS A 31 40.30 -6.12 1.43
CA LYS A 31 41.65 -5.91 1.97
C LYS A 31 42.71 -6.13 0.89
N ASN A 32 42.47 -7.07 -0.01
CA ASN A 32 43.37 -7.41 -1.10
C ASN A 32 43.23 -6.42 -2.29
N TYR A 33 42.02 -5.87 -2.47
CA TYR A 33 41.67 -4.98 -3.58
C TYR A 33 40.98 -3.71 -3.10
N PRO A 34 41.58 -2.89 -2.22
CA PRO A 34 40.93 -1.75 -1.58
C PRO A 34 40.47 -0.65 -2.54
N SER A 35 41.14 -0.52 -3.68
CA SER A 35 40.84 0.50 -4.71
C SER A 35 39.99 -0.04 -5.86
N SER A 36 39.68 -1.34 -5.88
CA SER A 36 38.88 -1.92 -6.97
C SER A 36 37.41 -1.54 -6.87
N TRP A 37 36.96 -0.74 -7.83
CA TRP A 37 35.54 -0.40 -7.97
C TRP A 37 34.63 -1.64 -8.12
N SER A 38 35.11 -2.69 -8.79
CA SER A 38 34.36 -3.92 -9.02
C SER A 38 34.11 -4.68 -7.71
N VAL A 39 35.16 -4.83 -6.87
CA VAL A 39 35.05 -5.52 -5.56
C VAL A 39 34.22 -4.66 -4.59
N ARG A 40 34.53 -3.37 -4.49
CA ARG A 40 33.85 -2.42 -3.61
C ARG A 40 32.35 -2.34 -3.91
N GLY A 41 32.00 -2.17 -5.17
CA GLY A 41 30.59 -2.10 -5.59
C GLY A 41 29.82 -3.41 -5.37
N ALA A 42 30.44 -4.56 -5.69
CA ALA A 42 29.84 -5.87 -5.45
C ALA A 42 29.62 -6.15 -3.96
N PHE A 43 30.58 -5.75 -3.11
CA PHE A 43 30.49 -5.89 -1.66
C PHE A 43 29.43 -4.95 -1.08
N ALA A 44 29.35 -3.70 -1.51
CA ALA A 44 28.30 -2.76 -1.11
C ALA A 44 26.89 -3.29 -1.40
N TRP A 45 26.68 -3.89 -2.57
CA TRP A 45 25.39 -4.55 -2.89
C TRP A 45 25.11 -5.77 -2.00
N ALA A 46 26.13 -6.53 -1.59
CA ALA A 46 25.94 -7.64 -0.67
C ALA A 46 25.56 -7.16 0.75
N ILE A 47 26.17 -6.07 1.22
CA ILE A 47 25.81 -5.41 2.50
C ILE A 47 24.36 -4.92 2.43
N TRP A 48 23.98 -4.19 1.37
CA TRP A 48 22.62 -3.70 1.19
C TRP A 48 21.57 -4.83 1.23
N GLU A 49 21.80 -5.92 0.50
CA GLU A 49 20.87 -7.04 0.46
C GLU A 49 20.75 -7.75 1.80
N SER A 50 21.87 -7.87 2.55
CA SER A 50 21.87 -8.54 3.84
C SER A 50 21.28 -7.70 4.98
N LYS A 51 21.54 -6.39 4.98
CA LYS A 51 21.28 -5.53 6.13
C LYS A 51 20.11 -4.56 5.96
N ILE A 52 19.67 -4.37 4.72
CA ILE A 52 18.59 -3.40 4.41
C ILE A 52 17.45 -4.08 3.67
N LYS A 53 17.71 -4.75 2.54
CA LYS A 53 16.67 -5.43 1.75
C LYS A 53 16.00 -6.57 2.55
N ASN A 54 16.80 -7.36 3.26
CA ASN A 54 16.31 -8.34 4.23
C ASN A 54 16.14 -7.62 5.57
N VAL A 55 14.98 -6.97 5.74
CA VAL A 55 14.67 -6.09 6.87
C VAL A 55 15.11 -6.71 8.21
N PRO A 56 15.99 -6.04 8.99
CA PRO A 56 16.41 -6.52 10.29
C PRO A 56 15.24 -6.51 11.28
N THR A 57 15.16 -7.52 12.12
CA THR A 57 14.12 -7.64 13.15
C THR A 57 14.64 -7.27 14.55
N GLU A 58 15.96 -7.31 14.74
CA GLU A 58 16.57 -7.00 16.02
C GLU A 58 16.85 -5.51 16.16
N ARG A 59 16.51 -4.94 17.33
CA ARG A 59 16.68 -3.53 17.63
C ARG A 59 18.13 -3.03 17.45
N ASN A 60 19.11 -3.86 17.80
CA ASN A 60 20.52 -3.51 17.65
C ASN A 60 20.93 -3.37 16.17
N GLU A 61 20.38 -4.22 15.29
CA GLU A 61 20.64 -4.13 13.87
C GLU A 61 19.99 -2.88 13.26
N ILE A 62 18.77 -2.54 13.71
CA ILE A 62 18.07 -1.32 13.29
C ILE A 62 18.87 -0.08 13.72
N ASN A 63 19.31 -0.02 14.95
CA ASN A 63 20.12 1.11 15.47
C ASN A 63 21.47 1.25 14.73
N ASN A 64 21.97 0.20 14.09
CA ASN A 64 23.23 0.22 13.36
C ASN A 64 23.06 0.63 11.87
N LEU A 65 21.85 0.89 11.40
CA LEU A 65 21.60 1.18 9.98
C LEU A 65 22.34 2.44 9.49
N VAL A 66 22.52 3.45 10.32
CA VAL A 66 23.31 4.65 9.99
C VAL A 66 24.74 4.25 9.61
N ASN A 67 25.38 3.42 10.43
CA ASN A 67 26.75 2.94 10.16
C ASN A 67 26.82 2.09 8.90
N VAL A 68 25.79 1.26 8.65
CA VAL A 68 25.69 0.46 7.42
C VAL A 68 25.60 1.35 6.18
N VAL A 69 24.83 2.43 6.22
CA VAL A 69 24.71 3.39 5.10
C VAL A 69 26.05 4.10 4.89
N ASN A 70 26.73 4.53 5.95
CA ASN A 70 28.04 5.17 5.89
C ASN A 70 29.13 4.22 5.33
N GLU A 71 29.10 2.94 5.72
CA GLU A 71 29.99 1.91 5.14
C GLU A 71 29.76 1.78 3.62
N ILE A 72 28.50 1.69 3.19
CA ILE A 72 28.15 1.62 1.77
C ILE A 72 28.60 2.89 1.03
N GLN A 73 28.39 4.07 1.63
CA GLN A 73 28.85 5.35 1.06
C GLN A 73 30.35 5.33 0.83
N THR A 74 31.14 4.93 1.82
CA THR A 74 32.59 4.83 1.71
C THR A 74 33.02 3.83 0.63
N LEU A 75 32.35 2.69 0.53
CA LEU A 75 32.63 1.68 -0.48
C LEU A 75 32.31 2.16 -1.92
N THR A 76 31.42 3.13 -2.07
CA THR A 76 30.91 3.58 -3.38
C THR A 76 31.23 5.05 -3.67
N ASP A 77 32.22 5.64 -3.02
CA ASP A 77 32.65 7.04 -3.21
C ASP A 77 32.93 7.43 -4.67
N PHE A 78 33.34 6.46 -5.49
CA PHE A 78 33.56 6.61 -6.94
C PHE A 78 32.29 6.69 -7.77
N SER A 79 31.12 6.31 -7.22
CA SER A 79 29.82 6.28 -7.91
C SER A 79 28.67 6.36 -6.91
N LEU A 80 28.60 7.47 -6.14
CA LEU A 80 27.54 7.68 -5.14
C LEU A 80 26.16 7.82 -5.79
N TYR A 81 26.12 8.48 -6.94
CA TYR A 81 24.89 8.78 -7.67
C TYR A 81 24.94 8.19 -9.09
N GLY A 82 23.77 7.94 -9.65
CA GLY A 82 23.59 7.36 -10.98
C GLY A 82 22.21 6.67 -11.05
N GLU A 83 21.84 6.17 -12.22
CA GLU A 83 20.52 5.49 -12.39
C GLU A 83 20.33 4.32 -11.43
N ILE A 84 21.40 3.56 -11.15
CA ILE A 84 21.42 2.43 -10.22
C ILE A 84 22.50 2.68 -9.19
N SER A 85 22.15 3.37 -8.10
CA SER A 85 23.03 3.61 -6.96
C SER A 85 22.65 2.72 -5.78
N VAL A 86 23.63 1.94 -5.28
CA VAL A 86 23.44 1.17 -4.04
C VAL A 86 23.39 2.10 -2.83
N TYR A 87 24.16 3.18 -2.82
CA TYR A 87 24.16 4.17 -1.74
C TYR A 87 22.79 4.82 -1.57
N VAL A 88 22.22 5.36 -2.66
CA VAL A 88 20.86 5.96 -2.62
C VAL A 88 19.81 4.93 -2.24
N SER A 89 19.92 3.70 -2.75
CA SER A 89 18.99 2.62 -2.40
C SER A 89 19.12 2.22 -0.92
N ALA A 90 20.34 2.24 -0.39
CA ALA A 90 20.62 1.96 1.02
C ALA A 90 20.07 3.06 1.93
N ALA A 91 20.33 4.31 1.61
CA ALA A 91 19.86 5.45 2.40
C ALA A 91 18.32 5.49 2.48
N ILE A 92 17.62 5.39 1.34
CA ILE A 92 16.16 5.38 1.32
C ILE A 92 15.58 4.14 2.01
N GLY A 93 16.18 2.96 1.81
CA GLY A 93 15.74 1.72 2.44
C GLY A 93 15.94 1.74 3.96
N ALA A 94 17.10 2.18 4.43
CA ALA A 94 17.39 2.32 5.86
C ALA A 94 16.46 3.35 6.54
N ALA A 95 16.22 4.49 5.88
CA ALA A 95 15.30 5.49 6.39
C ALA A 95 13.86 4.95 6.55
N SER A 96 13.39 4.10 5.62
CA SER A 96 12.08 3.46 5.73
C SER A 96 12.00 2.51 6.93
N ILE A 97 13.05 1.72 7.19
CA ILE A 97 13.11 0.80 8.34
C ILE A 97 13.15 1.58 9.65
N LEU A 98 13.95 2.64 9.71
CA LEU A 98 14.06 3.51 10.89
C LEU A 98 12.73 4.21 11.18
N GLU A 99 12.02 4.69 10.14
CA GLU A 99 10.69 5.30 10.26
C GLU A 99 9.67 4.28 10.84
N GLU A 100 9.61 3.08 10.31
CA GLU A 100 8.72 2.02 10.81
C GLU A 100 9.04 1.62 12.25
N SER A 101 10.29 1.79 12.69
CA SER A 101 10.76 1.50 14.05
C SER A 101 10.63 2.68 15.00
N GLY A 102 10.11 3.83 14.56
CA GLY A 102 9.94 5.03 15.36
C GLY A 102 11.19 5.91 15.47
N ASN A 103 12.28 5.61 14.75
CA ASN A 103 13.54 6.36 14.78
C ASN A 103 13.55 7.47 13.71
N PHE A 104 12.59 8.39 13.77
CA PHE A 104 12.33 9.37 12.71
C PHE A 104 13.49 10.32 12.48
N GLN A 105 14.14 10.81 13.54
CA GLN A 105 15.25 11.74 13.44
C GLN A 105 16.45 11.15 12.69
N GLN A 106 16.80 9.89 12.98
CA GLN A 106 17.89 9.20 12.27
C GLN A 106 17.53 8.95 10.79
N ALA A 107 16.24 8.67 10.51
CA ALA A 107 15.78 8.53 9.14
C ALA A 107 15.90 9.85 8.35
N ILE A 108 15.51 10.98 8.96
CA ILE A 108 15.65 12.32 8.38
C ILE A 108 17.14 12.65 8.16
N GLU A 109 18.01 12.35 9.11
CA GLU A 109 19.46 12.57 9.00
C GLU A 109 20.07 11.84 7.80
N ILE A 110 19.76 10.53 7.64
CA ILE A 110 20.22 9.74 6.49
C ILE A 110 19.73 10.35 5.17
N LEU A 111 18.45 10.72 5.08
CA LEU A 111 17.88 11.28 3.87
C LEU A 111 18.44 12.67 3.55
N SER A 112 18.72 13.48 4.58
CA SER A 112 19.32 14.81 4.42
C SER A 112 20.78 14.73 3.94
N GLY A 113 21.46 13.62 4.16
CA GLY A 113 22.81 13.37 3.63
C GLY A 113 22.87 13.12 2.13
N LEU A 114 21.71 12.96 1.44
CA LEU A 114 21.66 12.77 0.01
C LEU A 114 21.62 14.12 -0.74
N ASP A 115 22.48 14.28 -1.75
CA ASP A 115 22.42 15.44 -2.65
C ASP A 115 21.23 15.32 -3.61
N LEU A 116 20.19 16.10 -3.35
CA LEU A 116 18.94 16.08 -4.11
C LEU A 116 19.12 16.48 -5.58
N THR A 117 20.16 17.22 -5.90
CA THR A 117 20.47 17.64 -7.30
C THR A 117 20.99 16.49 -8.14
N GLN A 118 21.60 15.49 -7.51
CA GLN A 118 22.18 14.31 -8.15
C GLN A 118 21.17 13.14 -8.26
N LEU A 119 20.03 13.21 -7.57
CA LEU A 119 19.03 12.14 -7.64
C LEU A 119 18.30 12.14 -8.98
N SER A 120 18.30 10.96 -9.63
CA SER A 120 17.60 10.77 -10.90
C SER A 120 16.09 10.99 -10.76
N ILE A 121 15.50 11.71 -11.73
CA ILE A 121 14.05 11.84 -11.93
C ILE A 121 13.52 10.77 -12.88
N THR A 122 14.40 9.99 -13.51
CA THR A 122 14.02 8.96 -14.48
C THR A 122 13.50 7.73 -13.79
N ARG A 123 12.29 7.31 -14.15
CA ARG A 123 11.72 6.04 -13.72
C ARG A 123 12.36 4.89 -14.48
N SER A 124 12.65 3.81 -13.80
CA SER A 124 13.10 2.58 -14.41
C SER A 124 11.95 1.57 -14.51
N SER A 125 12.15 0.49 -15.22
CA SER A 125 11.18 -0.61 -15.27
C SER A 125 11.88 -1.94 -15.03
N MET A 126 11.22 -2.81 -14.26
CA MET A 126 11.68 -4.18 -14.09
C MET A 126 10.61 -5.17 -14.56
N LEU A 127 11.07 -6.29 -15.07
CA LEU A 127 10.20 -7.42 -15.37
C LEU A 127 10.07 -8.28 -14.12
N GLN A 128 8.87 -8.33 -13.54
CA GLN A 128 8.55 -9.18 -12.40
C GLN A 128 7.39 -10.10 -12.78
N ASP A 129 7.59 -11.42 -12.72
CA ASP A 129 6.60 -12.42 -13.11
C ASP A 129 6.02 -12.20 -14.53
N GLY A 130 6.87 -11.77 -15.47
CA GLY A 130 6.47 -11.47 -16.85
C GLY A 130 5.72 -10.13 -17.03
N ILE A 131 5.54 -9.35 -15.94
CA ILE A 131 4.87 -8.06 -15.97
C ILE A 131 5.91 -6.96 -15.87
N LYS A 132 5.89 -6.03 -16.84
CA LYS A 132 6.70 -4.82 -16.78
C LYS A 132 6.10 -3.91 -15.69
N ARG A 133 6.84 -3.71 -14.58
CA ARG A 133 6.48 -2.78 -13.52
C ARG A 133 7.37 -1.56 -13.61
N GLU A 134 6.75 -0.41 -13.55
CA GLU A 134 7.46 0.85 -13.43
C GLU A 134 7.93 1.05 -11.99
N ILE A 135 9.19 1.43 -11.81
CA ILE A 135 9.80 1.72 -10.51
C ILE A 135 9.94 3.23 -10.42
N GLN A 136 9.50 3.79 -9.31
CA GLN A 136 9.63 5.21 -8.99
C GLN A 136 11.09 5.66 -9.08
N SER A 137 11.31 6.88 -9.55
CA SER A 137 12.63 7.50 -9.62
C SER A 137 13.25 7.64 -8.21
N GLN A 138 14.55 7.85 -8.15
CA GLN A 138 15.25 8.07 -6.87
C GLN A 138 14.69 9.31 -6.16
N LYS A 139 14.44 10.38 -6.91
CA LYS A 139 13.92 11.64 -6.37
C LYS A 139 12.50 11.53 -5.85
N GLU A 140 11.60 10.81 -6.56
CA GLU A 140 10.26 10.47 -6.05
C GLU A 140 10.33 9.72 -4.72
N ARG A 141 11.14 8.65 -4.67
CA ARG A 141 11.31 7.82 -3.48
C ARG A 141 11.87 8.61 -2.31
N TRP A 142 12.82 9.50 -2.56
CA TRP A 142 13.36 10.40 -1.55
C TRP A 142 12.28 11.31 -0.98
N TYR A 143 11.53 12.03 -1.82
CA TYR A 143 10.46 12.90 -1.36
C TYR A 143 9.39 12.16 -0.56
N LEU A 144 8.98 10.98 -1.03
CA LEU A 144 8.00 10.16 -0.33
C LEU A 144 8.51 9.69 1.04
N ALA A 145 9.76 9.29 1.15
CA ALA A 145 10.37 8.89 2.41
C ALA A 145 10.54 10.09 3.36
N MET A 146 11.16 11.18 2.89
CA MET A 146 11.42 12.38 3.68
C MET A 146 10.13 12.97 4.26
N THR A 147 9.13 13.19 3.42
CA THR A 147 7.84 13.75 3.88
C THR A 147 7.11 12.82 4.85
N LYS A 148 7.27 11.50 4.72
CA LYS A 148 6.73 10.53 5.68
C LYS A 148 7.43 10.62 7.04
N CYS A 149 8.76 10.71 7.04
CA CYS A 149 9.56 10.85 8.26
C CYS A 149 9.26 12.18 8.98
N LEU A 150 9.22 13.29 8.24
CA LEU A 150 8.90 14.62 8.81
C LEU A 150 7.50 14.66 9.44
N TYR A 151 6.50 14.10 8.77
CA TYR A 151 5.16 13.98 9.32
C TYR A 151 5.15 13.18 10.64
N ARG A 152 5.86 12.05 10.67
CA ARG A 152 5.95 11.20 11.87
C ARG A 152 6.76 11.83 12.99
N ALA A 153 7.69 12.71 12.66
CA ALA A 153 8.48 13.52 13.60
C ALA A 153 7.75 14.80 14.05
N GLU A 154 6.53 15.05 13.54
CA GLU A 154 5.72 16.24 13.81
C GLU A 154 6.42 17.55 13.43
N ASP A 155 7.40 17.50 12.50
CA ASP A 155 8.05 18.69 11.96
C ASP A 155 7.25 19.28 10.78
N HIS A 156 6.13 19.94 11.10
CA HIS A 156 5.19 20.45 10.12
C HIS A 156 5.77 21.54 9.25
N THR A 157 6.67 22.37 9.77
CA THR A 157 7.29 23.51 9.02
C THR A 157 8.21 22.98 7.92
N THR A 158 9.11 22.04 8.27
CA THR A 158 9.99 21.42 7.27
C THR A 158 9.19 20.54 6.31
N LEU A 159 8.14 19.86 6.80
CA LEU A 159 7.25 19.05 5.97
C LEU A 159 6.59 19.88 4.86
N GLU A 160 6.01 21.03 5.19
CA GLU A 160 5.41 21.94 4.22
C GLU A 160 6.42 22.34 3.15
N THR A 161 7.59 22.83 3.56
CA THR A 161 8.67 23.24 2.65
C THR A 161 9.07 22.12 1.69
N VAL A 162 9.25 20.89 2.20
CA VAL A 162 9.64 19.72 1.39
C VAL A 162 8.50 19.28 0.47
N CYS A 163 7.24 19.36 0.91
CA CYS A 163 6.09 19.03 0.06
C CYS A 163 5.96 20.02 -1.11
N LEU A 164 6.10 21.33 -0.88
CA LEU A 164 6.06 22.34 -1.93
C LEU A 164 7.20 22.13 -2.94
N ALA A 165 8.44 21.92 -2.45
CA ALA A 165 9.58 21.61 -3.30
C ALA A 165 9.36 20.31 -4.11
N ALA A 166 8.71 19.30 -3.54
CA ALA A 166 8.37 18.07 -4.24
C ALA A 166 7.41 18.32 -5.41
N LEU A 167 6.35 19.11 -5.18
CA LEU A 167 5.35 19.43 -6.20
C LEU A 167 5.94 20.19 -7.39
N ASP A 168 6.92 21.07 -7.13
CA ASP A 168 7.60 21.90 -8.14
C ASP A 168 8.77 21.17 -8.83
N SER A 169 9.27 20.08 -8.25
CA SER A 169 10.51 19.42 -8.68
C SER A 169 10.46 18.74 -10.06
N GLY A 170 9.27 18.54 -10.63
CA GLY A 170 9.06 17.72 -11.83
C GLY A 170 9.30 16.21 -11.61
N ALA A 171 9.58 15.76 -10.38
CA ALA A 171 9.82 14.36 -10.07
C ALA A 171 8.57 13.48 -10.22
N PHE A 172 7.38 14.05 -10.06
CA PHE A 172 6.11 13.33 -10.10
C PHE A 172 5.41 13.56 -11.44
N PRO A 173 5.38 12.58 -12.35
CA PRO A 173 4.92 12.77 -13.74
C PRO A 173 3.40 12.92 -13.88
N SER A 174 2.62 12.53 -12.88
CA SER A 174 1.15 12.63 -12.94
C SER A 174 0.55 13.11 -11.61
N GLU A 175 -0.66 13.67 -11.67
CA GLU A 175 -1.39 14.10 -10.48
C GLU A 175 -1.64 12.92 -9.51
N ARG A 176 -1.81 11.72 -10.02
CA ARG A 176 -1.95 10.51 -9.20
C ARG A 176 -0.69 10.23 -8.37
N ASP A 177 0.48 10.50 -8.92
CA ASP A 177 1.75 10.28 -8.21
C ASP A 177 1.94 11.31 -7.09
N LYS A 178 1.40 12.53 -7.25
CA LYS A 178 1.45 13.63 -6.28
C LYS A 178 0.52 13.45 -5.07
N ILE A 179 -0.45 12.52 -5.10
CA ILE A 179 -1.48 12.38 -4.06
C ILE A 179 -0.89 12.32 -2.65
N TRP A 180 0.15 11.53 -2.44
CA TRP A 180 0.75 11.39 -1.11
C TRP A 180 1.51 12.62 -0.65
N ILE A 181 2.08 13.38 -1.57
CA ILE A 181 2.73 14.66 -1.24
C ILE A 181 1.68 15.71 -0.89
N LYS A 182 0.63 15.87 -1.70
CA LYS A 182 -0.51 16.77 -1.41
C LYS A 182 -1.17 16.40 -0.08
N TYR A 183 -1.38 15.10 0.17
CA TYR A 183 -1.96 14.64 1.43
C TYR A 183 -1.14 15.08 2.64
N ARG A 184 0.19 14.92 2.60
CA ARG A 184 1.07 15.35 3.70
C ARG A 184 1.17 16.87 3.82
N LEU A 185 1.09 17.58 2.70
CA LEU A 185 0.95 19.05 2.71
C LEU A 185 -0.35 19.44 3.43
N GLY A 186 -1.48 18.82 3.10
CA GLY A 186 -2.73 19.04 3.83
C GLY A 186 -2.58 18.75 5.33
N LEU A 187 -1.91 17.65 5.69
CA LEU A 187 -1.67 17.32 7.10
C LEU A 187 -0.82 18.36 7.84
N SER A 188 0.16 18.99 7.18
CA SER A 188 0.96 20.05 7.80
C SER A 188 0.16 21.34 8.07
N HIS A 189 -0.96 21.54 7.37
CA HIS A 189 -1.82 22.70 7.50
C HIS A 189 -3.02 22.50 8.44
N VAL A 190 -3.31 21.27 8.90
CA VAL A 190 -4.54 20.98 9.68
C VAL A 190 -4.72 21.90 10.87
N ASP A 191 -3.64 22.19 11.61
CA ASP A 191 -3.69 23.01 12.82
C ASP A 191 -3.27 24.47 12.59
N SER A 192 -2.49 24.75 11.54
CA SER A 192 -1.94 26.09 11.26
C SER A 192 -2.76 26.88 10.24
N ASN A 193 -3.38 26.22 9.28
CA ASN A 193 -4.21 26.82 8.23
C ASN A 193 -5.25 25.80 7.76
N THR A 194 -6.25 25.60 8.60
CA THR A 194 -7.26 24.56 8.44
C THR A 194 -8.07 24.67 7.14
N GLU A 195 -8.37 25.90 6.69
CA GLU A 195 -9.05 26.14 5.42
C GLU A 195 -8.23 25.62 4.23
N SER A 196 -6.93 25.95 4.21
CA SER A 196 -6.02 25.44 3.17
C SER A 196 -5.90 23.91 3.19
N ALA A 197 -5.85 23.32 4.38
CA ALA A 197 -5.86 21.85 4.52
C ALA A 197 -7.13 21.24 3.90
N LEU A 198 -8.29 21.81 4.18
CA LEU A 198 -9.58 21.36 3.66
C LEU A 198 -9.62 21.45 2.12
N GLU A 199 -9.15 22.57 1.54
CA GLU A 199 -9.06 22.73 0.08
C GLU A 199 -8.16 21.67 -0.57
N ILE A 200 -7.01 21.38 0.04
CA ILE A 200 -6.10 20.35 -0.45
C ILE A 200 -6.76 18.96 -0.43
N PHE A 201 -7.46 18.61 0.66
CA PHE A 201 -8.16 17.32 0.75
C PHE A 201 -9.32 17.25 -0.24
N ASP A 202 -10.05 18.34 -0.48
CA ASP A 202 -11.09 18.43 -1.49
C ASP A 202 -10.54 18.23 -2.91
N GLU A 203 -9.36 18.76 -3.20
CA GLU A 203 -8.70 18.53 -4.49
C GLU A 203 -8.33 17.05 -4.66
N ILE A 204 -7.78 16.41 -3.64
CA ILE A 204 -7.43 14.99 -3.69
C ILE A 204 -8.68 14.13 -3.90
N LEU A 205 -9.79 14.46 -3.23
CA LEU A 205 -11.05 13.72 -3.34
C LEU A 205 -11.62 13.68 -4.76
N LYS A 206 -11.37 14.69 -5.61
CA LYS A 206 -11.76 14.67 -7.02
C LYS A 206 -11.15 13.50 -7.81
N SER A 207 -9.97 13.05 -7.39
CA SER A 207 -9.21 11.97 -8.06
C SER A 207 -9.19 10.65 -7.28
N LYS A 208 -9.31 10.71 -5.96
CA LYS A 208 -9.19 9.56 -5.06
C LYS A 208 -10.16 9.70 -3.88
N ASN A 209 -11.14 8.82 -3.84
CA ASN A 209 -12.16 8.81 -2.80
C ASN A 209 -11.91 7.63 -1.85
N ASP A 210 -11.14 7.87 -0.79
CA ASP A 210 -10.77 6.88 0.23
C ASP A 210 -11.18 7.38 1.64
N TRP A 211 -11.51 6.46 2.55
CA TRP A 211 -11.99 6.74 3.90
C TRP A 211 -11.08 7.65 4.73
N TRP A 212 -9.75 7.54 4.56
CA TRP A 212 -8.78 8.34 5.31
C TRP A 212 -8.80 9.84 4.92
N LEU A 213 -9.21 10.17 3.70
CA LEU A 213 -9.43 11.57 3.31
C LEU A 213 -10.65 12.17 4.00
N HIS A 214 -11.75 11.42 4.06
CA HIS A 214 -12.94 11.82 4.78
C HIS A 214 -12.67 12.03 6.27
N GLN A 215 -11.84 11.17 6.88
CA GLN A 215 -11.40 11.37 8.26
C GLN A 215 -10.64 12.69 8.45
N GLN A 216 -9.70 13.02 7.56
CA GLN A 216 -8.95 14.26 7.67
C GLN A 216 -9.83 15.50 7.41
N ARG A 217 -10.73 15.42 6.44
CA ARG A 217 -11.74 16.47 6.24
C ARG A 217 -12.60 16.69 7.48
N ALA A 218 -13.05 15.63 8.11
CA ALA A 218 -13.81 15.74 9.35
C ALA A 218 -13.02 16.43 10.45
N HIS A 219 -11.72 16.17 10.56
CA HIS A 219 -10.84 16.85 11.50
C HIS A 219 -10.77 18.37 11.18
N CYS A 220 -10.53 18.75 9.93
CA CYS A 220 -10.54 20.14 9.52
C CYS A 220 -11.90 20.81 9.81
N LEU A 221 -13.01 20.14 9.48
CA LEU A 221 -14.35 20.67 9.72
C LEU A 221 -14.67 20.86 11.22
N ARG A 222 -14.17 19.95 12.07
CA ARG A 222 -14.26 20.14 13.54
C ARG A 222 -13.49 21.38 14.01
N ASN A 223 -12.26 21.56 13.52
CA ASN A 223 -11.44 22.75 13.85
C ASN A 223 -12.11 24.05 13.38
N LEU A 224 -12.95 23.98 12.34
CA LEU A 224 -13.74 25.10 11.82
C LEU A 224 -15.14 25.21 12.45
N GLU A 225 -15.43 24.43 13.52
CA GLU A 225 -16.72 24.37 14.22
C GLU A 225 -17.91 23.93 13.32
N ARG A 226 -17.63 23.30 12.16
CA ARG A 226 -18.63 22.78 11.23
C ARG A 226 -19.01 21.34 11.59
N HIS A 227 -19.58 21.15 12.78
CA HIS A 227 -19.76 19.87 13.42
C HIS A 227 -20.67 18.90 12.64
N GLU A 228 -21.77 19.42 12.06
CA GLU A 228 -22.68 18.58 11.26
C GLU A 228 -21.98 18.00 10.01
N GLU A 229 -21.20 18.81 9.33
CA GLU A 229 -20.45 18.35 8.15
C GLU A 229 -19.33 17.37 8.56
N ALA A 230 -18.64 17.63 9.67
CA ALA A 230 -17.67 16.71 10.23
C ALA A 230 -18.27 15.34 10.55
N PHE A 231 -19.45 15.34 11.16
CA PHE A 231 -20.20 14.13 11.47
C PHE A 231 -20.53 13.32 10.20
N GLN A 232 -20.98 13.96 9.12
CA GLN A 232 -21.26 13.27 7.85
C GLN A 232 -19.98 12.67 7.24
N GLU A 233 -18.86 13.39 7.27
CA GLU A 233 -17.58 12.90 6.79
C GLU A 233 -17.08 11.69 7.60
N LEU A 234 -17.24 11.69 8.92
CA LEU A 234 -16.89 10.53 9.76
C LEU A 234 -17.75 9.31 9.44
N ARG A 235 -19.03 9.49 9.15
CA ARG A 235 -19.91 8.40 8.74
C ARG A 235 -19.46 7.79 7.40
N ILE A 236 -19.06 8.63 6.44
CA ILE A 236 -18.50 8.17 5.16
C ILE A 236 -17.19 7.41 5.42
N ALA A 237 -16.31 7.96 6.25
CA ALA A 237 -15.06 7.30 6.64
C ALA A 237 -15.30 5.93 7.28
N LEU A 238 -16.21 5.85 8.26
CA LEU A 238 -16.56 4.59 8.94
C LEU A 238 -17.11 3.54 7.95
N GLY A 239 -17.98 3.94 7.03
CA GLY A 239 -18.52 3.07 5.98
C GLY A 239 -17.43 2.58 5.00
N GLY A 240 -16.33 3.31 4.85
CA GLY A 240 -15.21 2.98 3.96
C GLY A 240 -14.11 2.12 4.58
N VAL A 241 -14.05 2.02 5.91
CA VAL A 241 -13.03 1.23 6.62
C VAL A 241 -13.21 -0.26 6.35
N ARG A 242 -12.08 -0.94 6.15
CA ARG A 242 -12.10 -2.41 5.99
C ARG A 242 -12.46 -3.09 7.30
N PRO A 243 -13.20 -4.19 7.26
CA PRO A 243 -13.60 -4.94 8.47
C PRO A 243 -12.43 -5.48 9.31
N ASP A 244 -11.25 -5.65 8.70
CA ASP A 244 -10.02 -6.10 9.37
C ASP A 244 -9.24 -4.96 10.03
N ASN A 245 -9.55 -3.70 9.72
CA ASN A 245 -8.95 -2.53 10.34
C ASN A 245 -9.76 -2.07 11.57
N ILE A 246 -9.83 -2.93 12.57
CA ILE A 246 -10.65 -2.74 13.76
C ILE A 246 -10.22 -1.49 14.55
N GLN A 247 -8.92 -1.23 14.66
CA GLN A 247 -8.42 -0.06 15.40
C GLN A 247 -8.92 1.26 14.81
N MET A 248 -8.95 1.36 13.50
CA MET A 248 -9.46 2.55 12.83
C MET A 248 -10.98 2.68 12.97
N ALA A 249 -11.72 1.57 12.86
CA ALA A 249 -13.15 1.59 13.11
C ALA A 249 -13.48 2.07 14.53
N VAL A 250 -12.72 1.63 15.53
CA VAL A 250 -12.85 2.08 16.93
C VAL A 250 -12.62 3.59 17.03
N LYS A 251 -11.55 4.12 16.41
CA LYS A 251 -11.28 5.56 16.43
C LYS A 251 -12.42 6.36 15.81
N LEU A 252 -12.88 5.98 14.62
CA LEU A 252 -13.98 6.67 13.94
C LEU A 252 -15.30 6.60 14.72
N MET A 253 -15.58 5.48 15.39
CA MET A 253 -16.76 5.37 16.26
C MET A 253 -16.68 6.31 17.45
N MET A 254 -15.50 6.51 18.04
CA MET A 254 -15.29 7.50 19.09
C MET A 254 -15.49 8.92 18.58
N ASP A 255 -14.87 9.26 17.43
CA ASP A 255 -15.03 10.59 16.83
C ASP A 255 -16.52 10.90 16.52
N ILE A 256 -17.30 9.89 16.07
CA ILE A 256 -18.75 10.01 15.84
C ILE A 256 -19.51 10.19 17.17
N PHE A 257 -19.14 9.43 18.21
CA PHE A 257 -19.74 9.51 19.53
C PHE A 257 -19.64 10.92 20.12
N GLU A 258 -18.50 11.57 19.94
CA GLU A 258 -18.27 12.95 20.42
C GLU A 258 -19.14 13.99 19.71
N LEU A 259 -19.52 13.76 18.46
CA LEU A 259 -20.26 14.73 17.64
C LEU A 259 -21.77 14.49 17.59
N THR A 260 -22.25 13.31 18.01
CA THR A 260 -23.69 13.02 17.95
C THR A 260 -24.39 13.39 19.25
N ASP A 261 -25.61 13.94 19.14
CA ASP A 261 -26.54 14.13 20.27
C ASP A 261 -27.58 13.01 20.38
N ASP A 262 -27.60 12.07 19.44
CA ASP A 262 -28.50 10.92 19.43
C ASP A 262 -28.11 9.92 20.53
N GLU A 263 -28.85 9.88 21.63
CA GLU A 263 -28.56 8.99 22.76
C GLU A 263 -28.60 7.50 22.39
N LYS A 264 -29.45 7.11 21.44
CA LYS A 264 -29.51 5.73 20.96
C LYS A 264 -28.21 5.41 20.18
N MET A 265 -27.77 6.31 19.32
CA MET A 265 -26.50 6.14 18.60
C MET A 265 -25.34 6.09 19.59
N LYS A 266 -25.29 6.97 20.60
CA LYS A 266 -24.27 6.93 21.66
C LYS A 266 -24.24 5.57 22.37
N ALA A 267 -25.40 5.06 22.79
CA ALA A 267 -25.51 3.76 23.45
C ALA A 267 -25.00 2.62 22.55
N ASP A 268 -25.41 2.59 21.28
CA ASP A 268 -24.99 1.57 20.31
C ASP A 268 -23.48 1.63 20.04
N LEU A 269 -22.90 2.83 19.93
CA LEU A 269 -21.45 3.01 19.69
C LEU A 269 -20.62 2.55 20.91
N ILE A 270 -20.99 2.95 22.12
CA ILE A 270 -20.31 2.51 23.35
C ILE A 270 -20.41 0.99 23.52
N GLN A 271 -21.58 0.42 23.25
CA GLN A 271 -21.78 -1.02 23.30
C GLN A 271 -20.89 -1.75 22.28
N ALA A 272 -20.77 -1.22 21.04
CA ALA A 272 -19.87 -1.75 20.02
C ALA A 272 -18.40 -1.69 20.46
N LEU A 273 -17.95 -0.57 21.02
CA LEU A 273 -16.59 -0.39 21.51
C LEU A 273 -16.23 -1.41 22.60
N ARG A 274 -17.16 -1.64 23.55
CA ARG A 274 -17.01 -2.65 24.61
C ARG A 274 -16.95 -4.07 24.03
N ALA A 275 -17.85 -4.39 23.10
CA ALA A 275 -17.91 -5.69 22.44
C ALA A 275 -16.65 -5.99 21.62
N ILE A 276 -16.13 -5.00 20.89
CA ILE A 276 -14.87 -5.13 20.13
C ILE A 276 -13.70 -5.41 21.07
N ARG A 277 -13.60 -4.68 22.19
CA ARG A 277 -12.52 -4.87 23.15
C ARG A 277 -12.58 -6.28 23.77
N LEU A 278 -13.77 -6.72 24.14
CA LEU A 278 -13.99 -8.06 24.66
C LEU A 278 -13.59 -9.14 23.65
N ALA A 279 -14.05 -9.03 22.41
CA ALA A 279 -13.79 -9.99 21.34
C ALA A 279 -12.28 -10.11 20.97
N ASN A 280 -11.51 -9.02 21.17
CA ASN A 280 -10.08 -8.99 20.88
C ASN A 280 -9.20 -9.20 22.14
N GLY A 281 -9.78 -9.48 23.29
CA GLY A 281 -9.03 -9.64 24.55
C GLY A 281 -8.33 -8.36 25.02
N TRP A 282 -8.77 -7.18 24.58
CA TRP A 282 -8.19 -5.90 24.99
C TRP A 282 -8.64 -5.50 26.39
N LYS A 283 -7.76 -4.81 27.11
CA LYS A 283 -8.07 -4.30 28.43
C LYS A 283 -9.32 -3.42 28.39
N LYS A 284 -10.22 -3.60 29.37
CA LYS A 284 -11.38 -2.73 29.56
C LYS A 284 -10.94 -1.28 29.78
N ILE A 285 -11.72 -0.34 29.29
CA ILE A 285 -11.56 1.09 29.55
C ILE A 285 -12.68 1.49 30.52
N GLU A 286 -12.32 2.01 31.68
CA GLU A 286 -13.23 2.32 32.75
C GLU A 286 -14.27 3.38 32.35
N GLU A 287 -13.83 4.36 31.56
CA GLU A 287 -14.69 5.38 30.98
C GLU A 287 -15.82 4.80 30.11
N TYR A 288 -15.53 3.75 29.31
CA TYR A 288 -16.56 3.09 28.49
C TYR A 288 -17.57 2.32 29.33
N GLU A 289 -17.14 1.73 30.45
CA GLU A 289 -18.03 1.03 31.36
C GLU A 289 -18.93 2.02 32.09
N GLN A 290 -18.41 3.18 32.48
CA GLN A 290 -19.18 4.25 33.09
C GLN A 290 -20.22 4.80 32.10
N LEU A 291 -19.83 5.19 30.91
CA LEU A 291 -20.74 5.67 29.87
C LEU A 291 -21.81 4.63 29.51
N ALA A 292 -21.43 3.36 29.46
CA ALA A 292 -22.41 2.28 29.22
C ALA A 292 -23.43 2.16 30.32
N SER A 293 -23.04 2.37 31.59
CA SER A 293 -23.97 2.39 32.72
C SER A 293 -24.93 3.57 32.66
N GLU A 294 -24.41 4.76 32.34
CA GLU A 294 -25.22 5.98 32.21
C GLU A 294 -26.24 5.87 31.05
N LEU A 295 -25.85 5.23 29.94
CA LEU A 295 -26.67 5.03 28.74
C LEU A 295 -27.55 3.75 28.84
N GLY A 296 -27.53 3.01 29.96
CA GLY A 296 -28.31 1.81 30.13
C GLY A 296 -27.96 0.64 29.23
N CYS A 297 -26.69 0.54 28.82
CA CYS A 297 -26.22 -0.54 27.93
C CYS A 297 -26.19 -1.90 28.65
N GLY A 298 -26.54 -2.96 27.90
CA GLY A 298 -26.50 -4.35 28.40
C GLY A 298 -25.13 -5.01 28.41
N ASP A 299 -25.08 -6.35 28.47
CA ASP A 299 -23.81 -7.11 28.35
C ASP A 299 -23.22 -6.99 26.93
N PRO A 300 -21.95 -6.60 26.77
CA PRO A 300 -21.31 -6.48 25.45
C PRO A 300 -21.16 -7.82 24.73
N LYS A 301 -21.29 -8.98 25.40
CA LYS A 301 -21.18 -10.31 24.76
C LYS A 301 -22.27 -10.57 23.74
N ASP A 302 -23.42 -9.99 23.93
CA ASP A 302 -24.60 -10.21 23.09
C ASP A 302 -24.70 -9.20 21.95
N PHE A 303 -23.71 -8.31 21.81
CA PHE A 303 -23.75 -7.21 20.85
C PHE A 303 -22.95 -7.50 19.56
N ASP A 304 -23.63 -7.47 18.42
CA ASP A 304 -22.99 -7.62 17.10
C ASP A 304 -22.48 -6.26 16.58
N PHE A 305 -21.25 -5.92 16.95
CA PHE A 305 -20.60 -4.67 16.53
C PHE A 305 -20.45 -4.53 15.00
N LYS A 306 -20.48 -5.62 14.23
CA LYS A 306 -20.35 -5.56 12.75
C LYS A 306 -21.56 -4.87 12.11
N ASN A 307 -22.71 -4.90 12.78
CA ASN A 307 -23.90 -4.22 12.32
C ASN A 307 -23.80 -2.69 12.47
N ILE A 308 -23.00 -2.19 13.42
CA ILE A 308 -22.82 -0.75 13.66
C ILE A 308 -22.23 -0.03 12.43
N ILE A 309 -21.23 -0.62 11.78
CA ILE A 309 -20.66 -0.04 10.57
C ILE A 309 -21.72 0.04 9.44
N LYS A 310 -22.63 -0.93 9.37
CA LYS A 310 -23.72 -0.90 8.38
C LYS A 310 -24.82 0.09 8.73
N GLN A 311 -25.08 0.25 10.03
CA GLN A 311 -26.16 1.09 10.55
C GLN A 311 -25.79 2.57 10.53
N TYR A 312 -24.57 2.91 10.97
CA TYR A 312 -24.13 4.28 11.16
C TYR A 312 -23.11 4.75 10.13
N GLY A 313 -22.37 3.84 9.48
CA GLY A 313 -21.49 4.18 8.39
C GLY A 313 -22.24 4.40 7.07
N ASP A 314 -21.83 5.41 6.30
CA ASP A 314 -22.32 5.57 4.93
C ASP A 314 -21.57 4.62 3.99
N VAL A 315 -22.28 3.59 3.51
CA VAL A 315 -21.73 2.56 2.61
C VAL A 315 -21.63 3.00 1.14
N SER A 316 -21.96 4.25 0.82
CA SER A 316 -21.86 4.81 -0.54
C SER A 316 -20.44 4.68 -1.09
N LEU A 317 -19.42 4.91 -0.26
CA LEU A 317 -18.01 4.75 -0.59
C LEU A 317 -17.66 3.30 -0.97
N GLN A 318 -18.17 2.31 -0.23
CA GLN A 318 -17.96 0.89 -0.55
C GLN A 318 -18.59 0.50 -1.89
N LYS A 319 -19.75 1.08 -2.24
CA LYS A 319 -20.41 0.84 -3.53
C LYS A 319 -19.59 1.42 -4.68
N THR A 320 -19.02 2.60 -4.49
CA THR A 320 -18.12 3.25 -5.46
C THR A 320 -16.84 2.46 -5.65
N LEU A 321 -16.19 2.04 -4.56
CA LEU A 321 -14.97 1.22 -4.61
C LEU A 321 -15.21 -0.16 -5.26
N LYS A 322 -16.37 -0.77 -5.04
CA LYS A 322 -16.76 -2.01 -5.73
C LYS A 322 -17.00 -1.78 -7.23
N ARG A 323 -17.66 -0.67 -7.60
CA ARG A 323 -17.84 -0.28 -9.01
C ARG A 323 -16.51 -0.02 -9.70
N ASP A 324 -15.57 0.67 -9.05
CA ASP A 324 -14.25 0.95 -9.61
C ASP A 324 -13.38 -0.30 -9.72
N LYS A 325 -13.45 -1.22 -8.74
CA LYS A 325 -12.81 -2.54 -8.85
C LYS A 325 -13.39 -3.34 -10.01
N ASN A 326 -14.71 -3.32 -10.19
CA ASN A 326 -15.35 -4.01 -11.29
C ASN A 326 -15.06 -3.33 -12.65
N ARG A 327 -15.03 -1.99 -12.72
CA ARG A 327 -14.57 -1.25 -13.90
C ARG A 327 -13.09 -1.52 -14.23
N LYS A 328 -12.21 -1.55 -13.23
CA LYS A 328 -10.80 -1.92 -13.43
C LYS A 328 -10.63 -3.39 -13.83
N ALA A 329 -11.42 -4.29 -13.27
CA ALA A 329 -11.44 -5.69 -13.69
C ALA A 329 -11.97 -5.84 -15.13
N GLN A 330 -12.93 -5.03 -15.56
CA GLN A 330 -13.41 -4.97 -16.94
C GLN A 330 -12.42 -4.26 -17.87
N ALA A 331 -11.71 -3.22 -17.42
CA ALA A 331 -10.69 -2.50 -18.19
C ALA A 331 -9.35 -3.26 -18.29
N LEU A 332 -9.07 -4.21 -17.40
CA LEU A 332 -7.90 -5.10 -17.44
C LEU A 332 -8.03 -6.26 -18.43
N GLY A 333 -9.19 -6.41 -19.05
CA GLY A 333 -9.45 -7.45 -20.03
C GLY A 333 -8.85 -7.16 -21.41
N LYS A 334 -7.50 -7.12 -21.51
CA LYS A 334 -6.89 -7.21 -22.85
C LYS A 334 -7.35 -8.50 -23.49
N LYS A 335 -8.03 -8.36 -24.63
CA LYS A 335 -8.50 -9.50 -25.40
C LYS A 335 -7.30 -10.32 -25.84
N LEU A 336 -7.17 -11.55 -25.36
CA LEU A 336 -6.06 -12.46 -25.66
C LEU A 336 -6.37 -13.25 -26.94
N GLU A 337 -7.59 -13.76 -27.04
CA GLU A 337 -8.05 -14.55 -28.19
C GLU A 337 -9.52 -14.22 -28.48
N SER A 338 -9.92 -14.26 -29.75
CA SER A 338 -11.28 -14.01 -30.16
C SER A 338 -11.90 -15.21 -30.90
N GLN A 339 -13.19 -15.41 -30.67
CA GLN A 339 -14.00 -16.42 -31.35
C GLN A 339 -13.38 -17.82 -31.30
N ILE A 340 -12.93 -18.24 -30.12
CA ILE A 340 -12.42 -19.57 -29.93
C ILE A 340 -13.54 -20.55 -29.54
N ASN A 341 -13.43 -21.77 -30.03
CA ASN A 341 -14.29 -22.88 -29.64
C ASN A 341 -13.75 -23.52 -28.36
N ALA A 342 -14.60 -23.66 -27.36
CA ALA A 342 -14.24 -24.29 -26.09
C ALA A 342 -15.39 -25.20 -25.61
N LYS A 343 -15.05 -26.37 -25.05
CA LYS A 343 -16.04 -27.30 -24.48
C LYS A 343 -16.18 -27.07 -22.97
N VAL A 344 -17.42 -27.05 -22.51
CA VAL A 344 -17.70 -26.99 -21.05
C VAL A 344 -17.14 -28.25 -20.39
N LYS A 345 -16.19 -28.05 -19.48
CA LYS A 345 -15.53 -29.14 -18.75
C LYS A 345 -16.20 -29.45 -17.42
N THR A 346 -16.48 -28.38 -16.65
CA THR A 346 -16.96 -28.50 -15.26
C THR A 346 -17.82 -27.30 -14.91
N LEU A 347 -18.86 -27.52 -14.10
CA LEU A 347 -19.64 -26.46 -13.46
C LEU A 347 -19.38 -26.49 -11.95
N ILE A 348 -19.42 -25.30 -11.31
CA ILE A 348 -19.02 -25.10 -9.90
C ILE A 348 -20.14 -24.40 -9.13
N GLY A 349 -20.29 -24.78 -7.86
CA GLY A 349 -21.24 -24.18 -6.91
C GLY A 349 -22.64 -24.78 -7.00
N ASP A 350 -23.43 -24.60 -5.96
CA ASP A 350 -24.78 -25.19 -5.81
C ASP A 350 -25.74 -24.68 -6.89
N GLY A 351 -25.60 -23.44 -7.33
CA GLY A 351 -26.39 -22.84 -8.43
C GLY A 351 -25.78 -23.05 -9.82
N LYS A 352 -24.64 -23.75 -9.95
CA LYS A 352 -23.93 -23.97 -11.23
C LYS A 352 -23.71 -22.73 -12.08
N ASN A 353 -23.51 -21.57 -11.44
CA ASN A 353 -23.39 -20.26 -12.09
C ASN A 353 -21.99 -19.93 -12.60
N SER A 354 -21.06 -20.87 -12.52
CA SER A 354 -19.68 -20.73 -13.00
C SER A 354 -19.08 -22.09 -13.33
N GLY A 355 -17.93 -22.11 -14.01
CA GLY A 355 -17.26 -23.34 -14.37
C GLY A 355 -15.95 -23.11 -15.11
N PHE A 356 -15.48 -24.18 -15.77
CA PHE A 356 -14.34 -24.15 -16.66
C PHE A 356 -14.71 -24.66 -18.05
N VAL A 357 -14.13 -24.02 -19.06
CA VAL A 357 -14.14 -24.48 -20.44
C VAL A 357 -12.74 -24.90 -20.86
N ARG A 358 -12.63 -25.87 -21.78
CA ARG A 358 -11.36 -26.32 -22.35
C ARG A 358 -11.36 -26.09 -23.85
N CYS A 359 -10.35 -25.39 -24.36
CA CYS A 359 -10.13 -25.16 -25.78
C CYS A 359 -9.46 -26.34 -26.47
N SER A 360 -9.46 -26.34 -27.81
CA SER A 360 -8.78 -27.36 -28.62
C SER A 360 -7.28 -27.47 -28.35
N THR A 361 -6.64 -26.37 -27.92
CA THR A 361 -5.23 -26.31 -27.50
C THR A 361 -4.96 -26.99 -26.16
N GLY A 362 -6.00 -27.44 -25.44
CA GLY A 362 -5.89 -27.98 -24.08
C GLY A 362 -5.95 -26.93 -22.97
N ALA A 363 -5.89 -25.65 -23.29
CA ALA A 363 -6.00 -24.55 -22.32
C ALA A 363 -7.38 -24.53 -21.66
N GLU A 364 -7.40 -24.24 -20.35
CA GLU A 364 -8.63 -24.18 -19.56
C GLU A 364 -8.86 -22.75 -19.06
N TYR A 365 -10.07 -22.25 -19.23
CA TYR A 365 -10.44 -20.91 -18.82
C TYR A 365 -11.67 -20.96 -17.91
N TYR A 366 -11.65 -20.10 -16.88
CA TYR A 366 -12.82 -19.88 -16.03
C TYR A 366 -13.89 -19.10 -16.80
N PHE A 367 -15.16 -19.46 -16.63
CA PHE A 367 -16.31 -18.70 -17.14
C PHE A 367 -17.43 -18.63 -16.10
N SER A 368 -18.24 -17.58 -16.16
CA SER A 368 -19.34 -17.37 -15.23
C SER A 368 -20.58 -16.85 -15.96
N LYS A 369 -21.75 -16.99 -15.33
CA LYS A 369 -23.00 -16.44 -15.81
C LYS A 369 -22.93 -14.93 -16.00
N SER A 370 -22.28 -14.22 -15.08
CA SER A 370 -22.12 -12.76 -15.14
C SER A 370 -21.26 -12.29 -16.31
N ASP A 371 -20.28 -13.10 -16.74
CA ASP A 371 -19.40 -12.79 -17.85
C ASP A 371 -20.00 -13.22 -19.20
N ASN A 372 -21.06 -14.04 -19.18
CA ASN A 372 -21.71 -14.63 -20.35
C ASN A 372 -23.23 -14.51 -20.26
N PRO A 373 -23.80 -13.31 -20.25
CA PRO A 373 -25.23 -13.08 -20.01
C PRO A 373 -26.14 -13.59 -21.13
N ALA A 374 -25.61 -13.76 -22.35
CA ALA A 374 -26.35 -14.28 -23.48
C ALA A 374 -26.47 -15.81 -23.52
N LEU A 375 -25.64 -16.50 -22.67
CA LEU A 375 -25.67 -17.96 -22.61
C LEU A 375 -26.80 -18.44 -21.70
N LEU A 376 -27.55 -19.45 -22.17
CA LEU A 376 -28.53 -20.14 -21.31
C LEU A 376 -27.82 -20.94 -20.20
N TRP A 377 -28.17 -20.67 -18.95
CA TRP A 377 -27.53 -21.26 -17.78
C TRP A 377 -28.44 -22.28 -17.06
N PRO A 378 -27.88 -23.38 -16.52
CA PRO A 378 -26.48 -23.84 -16.70
C PRO A 378 -26.28 -24.49 -18.09
N PRO A 379 -25.13 -24.27 -18.75
CA PRO A 379 -24.81 -25.02 -19.96
C PRO A 379 -24.51 -26.49 -19.65
N GLU A 380 -24.66 -27.38 -20.62
CA GLU A 380 -24.38 -28.79 -20.45
C GLU A 380 -22.86 -29.07 -20.47
N ILE A 381 -22.42 -30.02 -19.65
CA ILE A 381 -21.01 -30.51 -19.69
C ILE A 381 -20.77 -31.17 -21.06
N GLY A 382 -19.69 -30.81 -21.73
CA GLY A 382 -19.37 -31.24 -23.08
C GLY A 382 -19.92 -30.33 -24.19
N GLN A 383 -20.83 -29.40 -23.87
CA GLN A 383 -21.35 -28.42 -24.83
C GLN A 383 -20.23 -27.55 -25.39
N THR A 384 -20.21 -27.36 -26.70
CA THR A 384 -19.28 -26.44 -27.37
C THR A 384 -19.84 -25.01 -27.33
N LEU A 385 -18.98 -24.08 -26.93
CA LEU A 385 -19.26 -22.66 -26.85
C LEU A 385 -18.25 -21.90 -27.71
N LEU A 386 -18.73 -20.86 -28.41
CA LEU A 386 -17.90 -19.89 -29.11
C LEU A 386 -17.82 -18.62 -28.27
N GLY A 387 -16.64 -18.14 -27.97
CA GLY A 387 -16.45 -16.94 -27.14
C GLY A 387 -15.06 -16.34 -27.25
N ASP A 388 -14.81 -15.37 -26.39
CA ASP A 388 -13.54 -14.63 -26.33
C ASP A 388 -12.77 -14.98 -25.05
N VAL A 389 -11.45 -14.96 -25.11
CA VAL A 389 -10.59 -15.05 -23.95
C VAL A 389 -10.03 -13.68 -23.61
N VAL A 390 -10.21 -13.25 -22.37
CA VAL A 390 -9.68 -11.97 -21.87
C VAL A 390 -8.76 -12.18 -20.66
N GLU A 391 -7.76 -11.33 -20.54
CA GLU A 391 -6.98 -11.27 -19.30
C GLU A 391 -7.86 -11.01 -18.10
N SER A 392 -7.57 -11.67 -17.00
CA SER A 392 -8.25 -11.52 -15.73
C SER A 392 -7.24 -11.58 -14.59
N PHE A 393 -7.69 -11.30 -13.38
CA PHE A 393 -6.88 -11.41 -12.19
C PHE A 393 -7.57 -12.28 -11.15
N ASP A 394 -6.93 -13.37 -10.74
CA ASP A 394 -7.40 -14.23 -9.66
C ASP A 394 -6.96 -13.61 -8.31
N ALA A 395 -7.88 -12.90 -7.67
CA ALA A 395 -7.60 -12.21 -6.41
C ALA A 395 -7.29 -13.18 -5.26
N LYS A 396 -7.78 -14.42 -5.29
CA LYS A 396 -7.49 -15.43 -4.26
C LYS A 396 -6.07 -15.96 -4.36
N LYS A 397 -5.57 -16.12 -5.57
CA LYS A 397 -4.23 -16.60 -5.86
C LYS A 397 -3.23 -15.49 -6.12
N ASN A 398 -3.68 -14.23 -6.09
CA ASN A 398 -2.88 -13.03 -6.37
C ASN A 398 -2.07 -13.14 -7.68
N LYS A 399 -2.68 -13.70 -8.73
CA LYS A 399 -2.01 -13.90 -10.02
C LYS A 399 -2.88 -13.55 -11.21
N LYS A 400 -2.23 -13.25 -12.35
CA LYS A 400 -2.90 -13.13 -13.63
C LYS A 400 -3.56 -14.46 -13.99
N SER A 401 -4.73 -14.38 -14.54
CA SER A 401 -5.50 -15.48 -15.08
C SER A 401 -6.16 -15.05 -16.38
N ALA A 402 -6.89 -15.95 -17.01
CA ALA A 402 -7.71 -15.62 -18.17
C ALA A 402 -9.14 -16.13 -17.95
N ARG A 403 -10.12 -15.42 -18.53
CA ARG A 403 -11.53 -15.81 -18.48
C ARG A 403 -12.10 -15.91 -19.89
N PHE A 404 -13.07 -16.81 -20.02
CA PHE A 404 -13.86 -16.99 -21.21
C PHE A 404 -15.16 -16.18 -21.09
N ILE A 405 -15.39 -15.28 -22.04
CA ILE A 405 -16.49 -14.32 -22.02
C ILE A 405 -17.23 -14.30 -23.35
N ASN A 406 -18.39 -13.64 -23.40
CA ASN A 406 -19.24 -13.51 -24.58
C ASN A 406 -19.59 -14.86 -25.22
N ALA A 407 -19.73 -15.89 -24.38
CA ALA A 407 -20.02 -17.25 -24.87
C ALA A 407 -21.40 -17.36 -25.49
N ASN A 408 -21.44 -17.93 -26.67
CA ASN A 408 -22.65 -18.32 -27.38
C ASN A 408 -22.61 -19.82 -27.71
N LYS A 409 -23.77 -20.45 -27.80
CA LYS A 409 -23.89 -21.83 -28.26
C LYS A 409 -23.55 -21.87 -29.74
N THR A 410 -22.66 -22.78 -30.14
CA THR A 410 -22.35 -23.07 -31.54
C THR A 410 -23.37 -24.00 -32.12
#